data_ab4ef7b35e00ce8a473eaac62e3d73f3
#
_entry.id   ab4ef7b35e00ce8a473eaac62e3d73f3
#
_cell.length_a   1.000
_cell.length_b   1.000
_cell.length_c   1.000
_cell.angle_alpha   90.00
_cell.angle_beta   90.00
_cell.angle_gamma   90.00
#
_symmetry.space_group_name_H-M   'P 1'
#
loop_
_entity.id
_entity.type
_entity.pdbx_description
1 polymer ?
#
loop_
_entity_poly.entity_id
_entity_poly.type
_entity_poly.pdbx_seq_one_letter_code
_entity_poly.pdbx_strand_id
1 'polypeptide(L)'
;MTSSSRSLRYGIIGVGMMGCEHIRNLIAIDGCAVVAYADTNATSRSNANRLVAEATSYSDYREMLANEQLDVVVIATPNHMHRSIFEDVIECDVHVLIEKPLGINVAECQTMIEIERQHQKPGRVVWVGLEYRFMAPTSRLIDEVDSGVCGDVKMIAIREHRFPFLKKVDNWNRFSKNTGGTLVEKCCHFFDVMTLIAKSQPVSVYASGSQDVNHLDEIYDGARSDILDNAYVVVDFANGVRGMLDLSMFAEGSRNEQEICVVGSKAKIEALMPESIVRIGRRESGRQGVIETMVSQTSDVVQGFHGGASYLEHCAMQEAIKQGLESGVTLEDGLLSVAVGQAAHLSIAEKRIVLIDEILG
;
A
#
# COMPACT_ATOMS: atom_id res chain seq x y z
N MET A 1 -3.18 -23.96 -30.96
CA MET A 1 -4.18 -22.87 -31.12
C MET A 1 -4.33 -22.26 -29.77
N THR A 2 -3.62 -21.16 -29.49
CA THR A 2 -3.73 -20.41 -28.23
C THR A 2 -5.10 -19.73 -28.24
N SER A 3 -6.00 -20.17 -27.35
CA SER A 3 -7.23 -19.44 -27.06
C SER A 3 -6.82 -18.02 -26.70
N SER A 4 -7.15 -17.04 -27.55
CA SER A 4 -7.04 -15.61 -27.20
C SER A 4 -8.00 -15.40 -26.03
N SER A 5 -7.49 -15.44 -24.80
CA SER A 5 -8.28 -15.07 -23.64
C SER A 5 -8.70 -13.60 -23.83
N ARG A 6 -9.98 -13.31 -23.69
CA ARG A 6 -10.52 -11.94 -23.73
C ARG A 6 -9.74 -11.08 -22.72
N SER A 7 -9.37 -9.85 -23.11
CA SER A 7 -8.78 -8.88 -22.17
C SER A 7 -9.74 -8.55 -21.03
N LEU A 8 -9.21 -8.47 -19.81
CA LEU A 8 -9.95 -8.00 -18.65
C LEU A 8 -10.30 -6.51 -18.82
N ARG A 9 -11.55 -6.17 -18.61
CA ARG A 9 -12.10 -4.82 -18.74
C ARG A 9 -12.06 -4.10 -17.40
N TYR A 10 -11.24 -3.08 -17.33
CA TYR A 10 -11.02 -2.30 -16.10
C TYR A 10 -11.84 -1.01 -16.11
N GLY A 11 -12.52 -0.74 -14.98
CA GLY A 11 -13.07 0.57 -14.60
C GLY A 11 -12.25 1.20 -13.47
N ILE A 12 -11.91 2.49 -13.60
CA ILE A 12 -11.12 3.20 -12.58
C ILE A 12 -11.98 4.24 -11.89
N ILE A 13 -12.13 4.15 -10.57
CA ILE A 13 -12.84 5.12 -9.74
C ILE A 13 -11.84 5.99 -9.00
N GLY A 14 -11.83 7.29 -9.33
CA GLY A 14 -10.80 8.23 -8.89
C GLY A 14 -9.60 8.22 -9.84
N VAL A 15 -9.48 9.27 -10.68
CA VAL A 15 -8.36 9.41 -11.64
C VAL A 15 -7.48 10.61 -11.30
N GLY A 16 -7.21 10.77 -10.00
CA GLY A 16 -6.15 11.62 -9.51
C GLY A 16 -4.76 11.09 -9.85
N MET A 17 -3.79 11.36 -8.99
CA MET A 17 -2.39 10.94 -9.23
C MET A 17 -2.27 9.42 -9.33
N MET A 18 -2.81 8.67 -8.34
CA MET A 18 -2.72 7.19 -8.32
C MET A 18 -3.60 6.54 -9.38
N GLY A 19 -4.84 7.02 -9.61
CA GLY A 19 -5.67 6.48 -10.68
C GLY A 19 -5.04 6.64 -12.07
N CYS A 20 -4.37 7.76 -12.34
CA CYS A 20 -3.57 7.92 -13.57
C CYS A 20 -2.35 6.98 -13.62
N GLU A 21 -1.76 6.66 -12.46
CA GLU A 21 -0.70 5.66 -12.37
C GLU A 21 -1.22 4.26 -12.71
N HIS A 22 -2.35 3.85 -12.15
CA HIS A 22 -3.00 2.59 -12.51
C HIS A 22 -3.31 2.51 -14.00
N ILE A 23 -3.84 3.59 -14.62
CA ILE A 23 -4.09 3.63 -16.06
C ILE A 23 -2.81 3.36 -16.85
N ARG A 24 -1.68 4.05 -16.52
CA ARG A 24 -0.39 3.85 -17.21
C ARG A 24 0.11 2.41 -17.10
N ASN A 25 -0.04 1.80 -15.93
CA ASN A 25 0.37 0.42 -15.71
C ASN A 25 -0.50 -0.54 -16.52
N LEU A 26 -1.83 -0.40 -16.45
CA LEU A 26 -2.77 -1.30 -17.11
C LEU A 26 -2.69 -1.27 -18.63
N ILE A 27 -2.45 -0.12 -19.26
CA ILE A 27 -2.28 -0.05 -20.73
C ILE A 27 -0.97 -0.69 -21.20
N ALA A 28 -0.02 -0.92 -20.32
CA ALA A 28 1.24 -1.60 -20.62
C ALA A 28 1.20 -3.11 -20.33
N ILE A 29 0.11 -3.62 -19.73
CA ILE A 29 -0.03 -5.04 -19.40
C ILE A 29 -0.89 -5.74 -20.46
N ASP A 30 -0.33 -6.77 -21.07
CA ASP A 30 -1.06 -7.58 -22.04
C ASP A 30 -2.28 -8.27 -21.40
N GLY A 31 -3.41 -8.18 -22.09
CA GLY A 31 -4.66 -8.76 -21.61
C GLY A 31 -5.41 -7.91 -20.59
N CYS A 32 -5.03 -6.62 -20.41
CA CYS A 32 -5.79 -5.60 -19.70
C CYS A 32 -6.29 -4.52 -20.66
N ALA A 33 -7.47 -3.97 -20.39
CA ALA A 33 -8.03 -2.85 -21.13
C ALA A 33 -8.76 -1.91 -20.16
N VAL A 34 -8.33 -0.66 -20.07
CA VAL A 34 -9.08 0.39 -19.35
C VAL A 34 -10.20 0.85 -20.27
N VAL A 35 -11.43 0.52 -19.91
CA VAL A 35 -12.61 0.82 -20.76
C VAL A 35 -13.44 1.99 -20.28
N ALA A 36 -13.33 2.32 -18.97
CA ALA A 36 -14.01 3.44 -18.37
C ALA A 36 -13.28 3.99 -17.14
N TYR A 37 -13.55 5.23 -16.84
CA TYR A 37 -13.08 5.85 -15.60
C TYR A 37 -14.07 6.89 -15.09
N ALA A 38 -14.07 7.11 -13.77
CA ALA A 38 -14.94 8.08 -13.12
C ALA A 38 -14.16 8.96 -12.13
N ASP A 39 -14.43 10.26 -12.13
CA ASP A 39 -13.94 11.22 -11.13
C ASP A 39 -14.86 12.44 -11.11
N THR A 40 -15.14 13.00 -9.97
CA THR A 40 -15.96 14.23 -9.87
C THR A 40 -15.20 15.45 -10.40
N ASN A 41 -13.86 15.46 -10.32
CA ASN A 41 -13.02 16.57 -10.77
C ASN A 41 -12.78 16.52 -12.29
N ALA A 42 -13.22 17.55 -13.00
CA ALA A 42 -13.12 17.64 -14.46
C ALA A 42 -11.64 17.67 -14.95
N THR A 43 -10.73 18.27 -14.18
CA THR A 43 -9.30 18.31 -14.53
C THR A 43 -8.68 16.93 -14.43
N SER A 44 -9.01 16.16 -13.39
CA SER A 44 -8.58 14.77 -13.25
C SER A 44 -9.06 13.93 -14.43
N ARG A 45 -10.34 14.04 -14.81
CA ARG A 45 -10.87 13.36 -16.01
C ARG A 45 -10.16 13.76 -17.29
N SER A 46 -9.86 15.06 -17.47
CA SER A 46 -9.10 15.53 -18.65
C SER A 46 -7.69 14.95 -18.70
N ASN A 47 -7.03 14.78 -17.56
CA ASN A 47 -5.70 14.15 -17.49
C ASN A 47 -5.77 12.66 -17.85
N ALA A 48 -6.75 11.93 -17.32
CA ALA A 48 -6.98 10.53 -17.65
C ALA A 48 -7.29 10.33 -19.14
N ASN A 49 -8.11 11.20 -19.73
CA ASN A 49 -8.44 11.15 -21.17
C ASN A 49 -7.21 11.26 -22.08
N ARG A 50 -6.15 11.94 -21.66
CA ARG A 50 -4.90 12.00 -22.42
C ARG A 50 -4.12 10.69 -22.41
N LEU A 51 -4.37 9.83 -21.43
CA LEU A 51 -3.71 8.53 -21.29
C LEU A 51 -4.49 7.44 -22.02
N VAL A 52 -5.84 7.52 -22.01
CA VAL A 52 -6.73 6.49 -22.52
C VAL A 52 -7.97 7.13 -23.18
N ALA A 53 -7.77 7.74 -24.33
CA ALA A 53 -8.81 8.51 -25.04
C ALA A 53 -10.02 7.67 -25.46
N GLU A 54 -9.85 6.37 -25.64
CA GLU A 54 -10.91 5.43 -26.06
C GLU A 54 -11.83 5.00 -24.90
N ALA A 55 -11.42 5.27 -23.63
CA ALA A 55 -12.22 4.90 -22.46
C ALA A 55 -13.33 5.91 -22.22
N THR A 56 -14.49 5.42 -21.77
CA THR A 56 -15.63 6.27 -21.43
C THR A 56 -15.39 7.02 -20.13
N SER A 57 -15.64 8.33 -20.13
CA SER A 57 -15.45 9.23 -18.98
C SER A 57 -16.76 9.50 -18.27
N TYR A 58 -16.81 9.29 -16.96
CA TYR A 58 -17.96 9.54 -16.10
C TYR A 58 -17.65 10.58 -15.01
N SER A 59 -18.64 11.38 -14.63
CA SER A 59 -18.55 12.25 -13.46
C SER A 59 -19.01 11.57 -12.18
N ASP A 60 -19.84 10.54 -12.30
CA ASP A 60 -20.32 9.68 -11.22
C ASP A 60 -19.96 8.22 -11.51
N TYR A 61 -19.29 7.56 -10.57
CA TYR A 61 -18.88 6.16 -10.71
C TYR A 61 -20.09 5.20 -10.73
N ARG A 62 -21.23 5.57 -10.15
CA ARG A 62 -22.44 4.76 -10.18
C ARG A 62 -23.00 4.65 -11.59
N GLU A 63 -22.92 5.74 -12.37
CA GLU A 63 -23.28 5.70 -13.79
C GLU A 63 -22.32 4.78 -14.57
N MET A 64 -21.02 4.82 -14.25
CA MET A 64 -20.05 3.90 -14.85
C MET A 64 -20.38 2.44 -14.53
N LEU A 65 -20.63 2.12 -13.25
CA LEU A 65 -20.98 0.76 -12.83
C LEU A 65 -22.27 0.25 -13.47
N ALA A 66 -23.26 1.14 -13.70
CA ALA A 66 -24.54 0.79 -14.30
C ALA A 66 -24.48 0.60 -15.83
N ASN A 67 -23.56 1.29 -16.53
CA ASN A 67 -23.57 1.33 -18.01
C ASN A 67 -22.44 0.51 -18.66
N GLU A 68 -21.38 0.17 -17.90
CA GLU A 68 -20.21 -0.54 -18.44
C GLU A 68 -20.19 -2.00 -18.01
N GLN A 69 -19.73 -2.86 -18.92
CA GLN A 69 -19.42 -4.26 -18.61
C GLN A 69 -17.97 -4.31 -18.12
N LEU A 70 -17.76 -4.42 -16.83
CA LEU A 70 -16.46 -4.45 -16.18
C LEU A 70 -16.13 -5.85 -15.66
N ASP A 71 -14.87 -6.24 -15.73
CA ASP A 71 -14.34 -7.44 -15.07
C ASP A 71 -13.63 -7.05 -13.75
N VAL A 72 -12.99 -5.88 -13.74
CA VAL A 72 -12.22 -5.37 -12.58
C VAL A 72 -12.54 -3.91 -12.35
N VAL A 73 -12.69 -3.52 -11.09
CA VAL A 73 -12.78 -2.12 -10.66
C VAL A 73 -11.58 -1.77 -9.78
N VAL A 74 -10.91 -0.65 -10.08
CA VAL A 74 -9.87 -0.07 -9.24
C VAL A 74 -10.45 1.13 -8.51
N ILE A 75 -10.36 1.14 -7.17
CA ILE A 75 -10.79 2.25 -6.31
C ILE A 75 -9.55 3.02 -5.87
N ALA A 76 -9.33 4.23 -6.43
CA ALA A 76 -8.17 5.08 -6.18
C ALA A 76 -8.59 6.52 -5.78
N THR A 77 -9.61 6.59 -4.96
CA THR A 77 -10.22 7.84 -4.44
C THR A 77 -9.51 8.32 -3.16
N PRO A 78 -9.88 9.48 -2.59
CA PRO A 78 -9.45 9.84 -1.24
C PRO A 78 -9.84 8.78 -0.20
N ASN A 79 -8.93 8.53 0.78
CA ASN A 79 -9.04 7.40 1.72
C ASN A 79 -10.39 7.30 2.44
N HIS A 80 -10.95 8.44 2.90
CA HIS A 80 -12.24 8.48 3.60
C HIS A 80 -13.46 8.09 2.73
N MET A 81 -13.26 7.94 1.42
CA MET A 81 -14.30 7.51 0.49
C MET A 81 -14.23 6.00 0.20
N HIS A 82 -13.14 5.33 0.57
CA HIS A 82 -12.90 3.93 0.23
C HIS A 82 -14.06 3.03 0.64
N ARG A 83 -14.49 3.11 1.90
CA ARG A 83 -15.57 2.28 2.42
C ARG A 83 -16.87 2.46 1.63
N SER A 84 -17.33 3.68 1.46
CA SER A 84 -18.63 3.93 0.80
C SER A 84 -18.65 3.52 -0.67
N ILE A 85 -17.51 3.67 -1.37
CA ILE A 85 -17.40 3.24 -2.77
C ILE A 85 -17.27 1.72 -2.85
N PHE A 86 -16.53 1.10 -1.93
CA PHE A 86 -16.41 -0.35 -1.86
C PHE A 86 -17.77 -1.03 -1.61
N GLU A 87 -18.62 -0.45 -0.74
CA GLU A 87 -19.98 -0.91 -0.49
C GLU A 87 -20.80 -1.01 -1.79
N ASP A 88 -20.74 0.01 -2.65
CA ASP A 88 -21.46 0.02 -3.94
C ASP A 88 -20.81 -0.96 -4.95
N VAL A 89 -19.47 -1.03 -5.00
CA VAL A 89 -18.75 -1.85 -5.99
C VAL A 89 -18.87 -3.34 -5.72
N ILE A 90 -18.86 -3.76 -4.45
CA ILE A 90 -18.88 -5.18 -4.07
C ILE A 90 -20.21 -5.87 -4.41
N GLU A 91 -21.29 -5.10 -4.56
CA GLU A 91 -22.58 -5.61 -5.05
C GLU A 91 -22.51 -6.03 -6.53
N CYS A 92 -21.61 -5.41 -7.32
CA CYS A 92 -21.39 -5.76 -8.70
C CYS A 92 -20.66 -7.10 -8.86
N ASP A 93 -20.72 -7.70 -10.06
CA ASP A 93 -20.01 -8.94 -10.37
C ASP A 93 -18.62 -8.66 -10.96
N VAL A 94 -17.74 -8.07 -10.13
CA VAL A 94 -16.40 -7.63 -10.54
C VAL A 94 -15.34 -8.07 -9.52
N HIS A 95 -14.10 -8.18 -9.98
CA HIS A 95 -12.94 -8.18 -9.09
C HIS A 95 -12.64 -6.75 -8.64
N VAL A 96 -12.02 -6.57 -7.49
CA VAL A 96 -11.76 -5.24 -6.91
C VAL A 96 -10.30 -5.11 -6.53
N LEU A 97 -9.65 -4.03 -6.98
CA LEU A 97 -8.42 -3.51 -6.37
C LEU A 97 -8.79 -2.21 -5.64
N ILE A 98 -8.52 -2.15 -4.36
CA ILE A 98 -8.72 -0.94 -3.57
C ILE A 98 -7.39 -0.40 -3.07
N GLU A 99 -7.15 0.89 -3.32
CA GLU A 99 -5.95 1.56 -2.87
C GLU A 99 -5.82 1.57 -1.34
N LYS A 100 -4.57 1.62 -0.90
CA LYS A 100 -4.25 1.76 0.52
C LYS A 100 -4.39 3.24 1.01
N PRO A 101 -4.57 3.45 2.31
CA PRO A 101 -4.94 2.46 3.30
C PRO A 101 -6.35 1.90 3.02
N LEU A 102 -6.63 0.68 3.44
CA LEU A 102 -7.94 0.05 3.21
C LEU A 102 -9.09 0.95 3.68
N GLY A 103 -8.96 1.53 4.86
CA GLY A 103 -9.86 2.53 5.45
C GLY A 103 -9.06 3.51 6.30
N ILE A 104 -9.70 4.56 6.79
CA ILE A 104 -9.04 5.56 7.65
C ILE A 104 -8.96 5.14 9.12
N ASN A 105 -9.64 4.06 9.49
CA ASN A 105 -9.63 3.48 10.84
C ASN A 105 -10.05 2.00 10.78
N VAL A 106 -9.83 1.30 11.89
CA VAL A 106 -10.14 -0.13 12.05
C VAL A 106 -11.62 -0.44 11.84
N ALA A 107 -12.52 0.40 12.36
CA ALA A 107 -13.98 0.16 12.24
C ALA A 107 -14.45 0.16 10.77
N GLU A 108 -13.90 1.04 9.93
CA GLU A 108 -14.17 1.02 8.49
C GLU A 108 -13.64 -0.25 7.83
N CYS A 109 -12.40 -0.65 8.15
CA CYS A 109 -11.80 -1.88 7.61
C CYS A 109 -12.62 -3.12 8.00
N GLN A 110 -13.02 -3.24 9.26
CA GLN A 110 -13.87 -4.34 9.74
C GLN A 110 -15.22 -4.36 9.03
N THR A 111 -15.84 -3.19 8.82
CA THR A 111 -17.07 -3.07 8.05
C THR A 111 -16.89 -3.57 6.62
N MET A 112 -15.79 -3.21 5.95
CA MET A 112 -15.51 -3.66 4.58
C MET A 112 -15.30 -5.17 4.50
N ILE A 113 -14.60 -5.76 5.47
CA ILE A 113 -14.43 -7.22 5.57
C ILE A 113 -15.78 -7.92 5.76
N GLU A 114 -16.63 -7.39 6.62
CA GLU A 114 -17.96 -7.98 6.85
C GLU A 114 -18.85 -7.88 5.60
N ILE A 115 -18.83 -6.75 4.91
CA ILE A 115 -19.56 -6.56 3.65
C ILE A 115 -19.03 -7.50 2.57
N GLU A 116 -17.72 -7.66 2.45
CA GLU A 116 -17.13 -8.62 1.49
C GLU A 116 -17.61 -10.04 1.77
N ARG A 117 -17.61 -10.48 3.04
CA ARG A 117 -18.10 -11.81 3.45
C ARG A 117 -19.57 -12.02 3.11
N GLN A 118 -20.41 -10.98 3.27
CA GLN A 118 -21.85 -11.06 2.95
C GLN A 118 -22.09 -11.15 1.43
N HIS A 119 -21.19 -10.58 0.60
CA HIS A 119 -21.28 -10.56 -0.85
C HIS A 119 -20.28 -11.50 -1.53
N GLN A 120 -19.68 -12.43 -0.76
CA GLN A 120 -18.66 -13.34 -1.27
C GLN A 120 -19.15 -14.12 -2.50
N LYS A 121 -18.32 -14.12 -3.55
CA LYS A 121 -18.57 -14.87 -4.78
C LYS A 121 -17.39 -15.79 -5.10
N PRO A 122 -17.64 -17.03 -5.52
CA PRO A 122 -16.57 -17.94 -5.90
C PRO A 122 -15.68 -17.35 -6.99
N GLY A 123 -14.37 -17.34 -6.77
CA GLY A 123 -13.38 -16.83 -7.72
C GLY A 123 -13.25 -15.30 -7.79
N ARG A 124 -13.99 -14.54 -6.99
CA ARG A 124 -13.77 -13.09 -6.87
C ARG A 124 -12.45 -12.83 -6.17
N VAL A 125 -11.65 -11.94 -6.75
CA VAL A 125 -10.42 -11.42 -6.15
C VAL A 125 -10.73 -10.02 -5.63
N VAL A 126 -10.51 -9.79 -4.33
CA VAL A 126 -10.52 -8.47 -3.68
C VAL A 126 -9.10 -8.22 -3.18
N TRP A 127 -8.45 -7.20 -3.72
CA TRP A 127 -7.02 -6.91 -3.55
C TRP A 127 -6.82 -5.55 -2.92
N VAL A 128 -5.97 -5.45 -1.88
CA VAL A 128 -5.59 -4.16 -1.29
C VAL A 128 -4.27 -3.68 -1.88
N GLY A 129 -4.19 -2.42 -2.31
CA GLY A 129 -3.05 -1.79 -2.97
C GLY A 129 -1.81 -1.61 -2.07
N LEU A 130 -1.36 -2.66 -1.38
CA LEU A 130 -0.16 -2.65 -0.55
C LEU A 130 1.08 -2.99 -1.39
N GLU A 131 1.34 -2.19 -2.38
CA GLU A 131 2.29 -2.39 -3.47
C GLU A 131 3.76 -2.52 -3.04
N TYR A 132 4.15 -2.06 -1.82
CA TYR A 132 5.55 -2.12 -1.39
C TYR A 132 6.11 -3.53 -1.29
N ARG A 133 5.26 -4.55 -1.17
CA ARG A 133 5.65 -5.97 -1.28
C ARG A 133 6.32 -6.28 -2.64
N PHE A 134 5.92 -5.55 -3.70
CA PHE A 134 6.33 -5.75 -5.09
C PHE A 134 7.51 -4.87 -5.52
N MET A 135 8.01 -3.96 -4.68
CA MET A 135 9.26 -3.26 -4.96
C MET A 135 10.41 -4.28 -5.06
N ALA A 136 11.19 -4.24 -6.15
CA ALA A 136 12.14 -5.30 -6.45
C ALA A 136 13.11 -5.65 -5.30
N PRO A 137 13.73 -4.69 -4.57
CA PRO A 137 14.55 -5.02 -3.41
C PRO A 137 13.74 -5.60 -2.24
N THR A 138 12.51 -5.13 -2.03
CA THR A 138 11.63 -5.64 -0.97
C THR A 138 11.20 -7.07 -1.26
N SER A 139 10.71 -7.34 -2.47
CA SER A 139 10.35 -8.69 -2.93
C SER A 139 11.54 -9.64 -2.78
N ARG A 140 12.72 -9.24 -3.25
CA ARG A 140 13.93 -10.06 -3.10
C ARG A 140 14.30 -10.32 -1.63
N LEU A 141 14.16 -9.33 -0.75
CA LEU A 141 14.40 -9.51 0.69
C LEU A 141 13.41 -10.53 1.28
N ILE A 142 12.12 -10.44 0.91
CA ILE A 142 11.08 -11.37 1.35
C ILE A 142 11.43 -12.79 0.89
N ASP A 143 11.80 -12.98 -0.37
CA ASP A 143 12.21 -14.28 -0.93
C ASP A 143 13.40 -14.88 -0.17
N GLU A 144 14.40 -14.07 0.19
CA GLU A 144 15.56 -14.52 0.96
C GLU A 144 15.19 -14.92 2.41
N VAL A 145 14.25 -14.20 3.02
CA VAL A 145 13.68 -14.57 4.34
C VAL A 145 12.92 -15.89 4.22
N ASP A 146 12.08 -16.04 3.21
CA ASP A 146 11.25 -17.22 2.98
C ASP A 146 12.09 -18.47 2.66
N SER A 147 13.22 -18.29 1.96
CA SER A 147 14.19 -19.36 1.71
C SER A 147 14.96 -19.81 2.97
N GLY A 148 14.76 -19.12 4.10
CA GLY A 148 15.40 -19.44 5.39
C GLY A 148 16.84 -18.95 5.54
N VAL A 149 17.33 -18.07 4.69
CA VAL A 149 18.68 -17.48 4.75
C VAL A 149 18.93 -16.79 6.08
N CYS A 150 17.93 -16.07 6.62
CA CYS A 150 18.00 -15.43 7.92
C CYS A 150 18.01 -16.40 9.12
N GLY A 151 17.56 -17.63 8.95
CA GLY A 151 17.10 -18.46 10.07
C GLY A 151 15.83 -17.87 10.70
N ASP A 152 15.69 -17.99 12.01
CA ASP A 152 14.55 -17.37 12.70
C ASP A 152 14.69 -15.84 12.69
N VAL A 153 13.74 -15.13 12.13
CA VAL A 153 13.68 -13.66 12.19
C VAL A 153 13.52 -13.21 13.65
N LYS A 154 14.25 -12.20 14.07
CA LYS A 154 14.22 -11.65 15.43
C LYS A 154 13.91 -10.16 15.44
N MET A 155 14.42 -9.41 14.48
CA MET A 155 14.26 -7.95 14.43
C MET A 155 14.03 -7.50 12.98
N ILE A 156 13.13 -6.53 12.81
CA ILE A 156 12.84 -5.85 11.55
C ILE A 156 12.95 -4.36 11.81
N ALA A 157 13.77 -3.65 11.07
CA ALA A 157 13.83 -2.19 11.11
C ALA A 157 13.55 -1.64 9.72
N ILE A 158 12.61 -0.71 9.63
CA ILE A 158 12.28 0.00 8.40
C ILE A 158 12.51 1.48 8.63
N ARG A 159 13.23 2.12 7.72
CA ARG A 159 13.40 3.56 7.67
C ARG A 159 12.70 4.11 6.44
N GLU A 160 11.94 5.17 6.63
CA GLU A 160 11.40 6.02 5.56
C GLU A 160 11.86 7.45 5.81
N HIS A 161 12.83 7.91 5.02
CA HIS A 161 13.41 9.25 5.07
C HIS A 161 13.23 9.93 3.73
N ARG A 162 12.21 10.78 3.62
CA ARG A 162 11.77 11.31 2.33
C ARG A 162 11.32 12.77 2.41
N PHE A 163 10.81 13.24 1.26
CA PHE A 163 10.17 14.55 1.10
C PHE A 163 8.74 14.60 1.69
N PRO A 164 8.20 15.80 1.95
CA PRO A 164 6.84 16.01 2.46
C PRO A 164 5.75 15.40 1.59
N PHE A 165 4.57 15.19 2.14
CA PHE A 165 3.40 14.81 1.36
C PHE A 165 3.12 15.78 0.22
N LEU A 166 2.99 15.26 -0.99
CA LEU A 166 2.60 16.02 -2.16
C LEU A 166 1.18 16.57 -2.00
N LYS A 167 0.92 17.72 -2.60
CA LYS A 167 -0.43 18.29 -2.68
C LYS A 167 -1.33 17.38 -3.51
N LYS A 168 -2.49 17.05 -2.94
CA LYS A 168 -3.59 16.36 -3.64
C LYS A 168 -4.75 17.33 -3.90
N VAL A 169 -5.71 16.93 -4.74
CA VAL A 169 -6.90 17.72 -5.07
C VAL A 169 -7.57 18.17 -3.76
N ASP A 170 -7.94 19.45 -3.67
CA ASP A 170 -8.59 20.06 -2.51
C ASP A 170 -7.84 19.85 -1.16
N ASN A 171 -6.56 19.51 -1.22
CA ASN A 171 -5.69 19.32 -0.04
C ASN A 171 -6.26 18.33 1.00
N TRP A 172 -7.08 17.36 0.56
CA TRP A 172 -7.75 16.43 1.45
C TRP A 172 -6.77 15.65 2.36
N ASN A 173 -5.55 15.42 1.88
CA ASN A 173 -4.50 14.68 2.60
C ASN A 173 -3.74 15.51 3.67
N ARG A 174 -4.23 16.70 4.00
CA ARG A 174 -3.69 17.53 5.09
C ARG A 174 -4.38 17.28 6.44
N PHE A 175 -5.39 16.42 6.47
CA PHE A 175 -6.21 16.20 7.65
C PHE A 175 -6.35 14.73 8.00
N SER A 176 -6.04 14.38 9.24
CA SER A 176 -6.16 13.02 9.78
C SER A 176 -7.58 12.46 9.66
N LYS A 177 -8.61 13.31 9.75
CA LYS A 177 -10.00 12.92 9.53
C LYS A 177 -10.29 12.34 8.14
N ASN A 178 -9.46 12.68 7.14
CA ASN A 178 -9.61 12.21 5.76
C ASN A 178 -8.65 11.06 5.44
N THR A 179 -7.58 10.90 6.23
CA THR A 179 -6.46 10.01 5.89
C THR A 179 -6.26 8.89 6.90
N GLY A 180 -6.79 9.02 8.12
CA GLY A 180 -6.43 8.20 9.27
C GLY A 180 -5.13 8.68 9.96
N GLY A 181 -4.52 9.77 9.46
CA GLY A 181 -3.24 10.29 9.91
C GLY A 181 -2.05 9.66 9.20
N THR A 182 -0.87 10.26 9.37
CA THR A 182 0.36 9.87 8.66
C THR A 182 0.74 8.40 8.85
N LEU A 183 0.58 7.87 10.07
CA LEU A 183 0.95 6.48 10.38
C LEU A 183 -0.03 5.46 9.81
N VAL A 184 -1.25 5.87 9.44
CA VAL A 184 -2.20 5.06 8.65
C VAL A 184 -1.96 5.26 7.16
N GLU A 185 -2.00 6.51 6.66
CA GLU A 185 -1.94 6.77 5.22
C GLU A 185 -0.62 6.32 4.58
N LYS A 186 0.51 6.70 5.21
CA LYS A 186 1.84 6.39 4.65
C LYS A 186 2.40 5.09 5.17
N CYS A 187 2.26 4.85 6.47
CA CYS A 187 3.02 3.78 7.11
C CYS A 187 2.33 2.41 7.05
N CYS A 188 1.08 2.33 6.57
CA CYS A 188 0.42 1.03 6.33
C CYS A 188 1.27 0.10 5.45
N HIS A 189 1.97 0.61 4.44
CA HIS A 189 2.91 -0.19 3.63
C HIS A 189 4.00 -0.87 4.48
N PHE A 190 4.55 -0.13 5.45
CA PHE A 190 5.66 -0.64 6.28
C PHE A 190 5.17 -1.62 7.33
N PHE A 191 4.02 -1.36 7.92
CA PHE A 191 3.39 -2.27 8.88
C PHE A 191 2.95 -3.57 8.21
N ASP A 192 2.48 -3.49 6.98
CA ASP A 192 2.19 -4.63 6.13
C ASP A 192 3.45 -5.48 5.86
N VAL A 193 4.52 -4.85 5.35
CA VAL A 193 5.79 -5.53 5.08
C VAL A 193 6.39 -6.14 6.36
N MET A 194 6.29 -5.44 7.51
CA MET A 194 6.73 -5.99 8.79
C MET A 194 5.95 -7.25 9.18
N THR A 195 4.62 -7.20 9.05
CA THR A 195 3.73 -8.33 9.38
C THR A 195 4.00 -9.53 8.47
N LEU A 196 4.18 -9.29 7.18
CA LEU A 196 4.52 -10.30 6.19
C LEU A 196 5.87 -10.97 6.50
N ILE A 197 6.91 -10.21 6.82
CA ILE A 197 8.24 -10.72 7.16
C ILE A 197 8.22 -11.43 8.51
N ALA A 198 7.52 -10.89 9.52
CA ALA A 198 7.41 -11.50 10.84
C ALA A 198 6.63 -12.82 10.82
N LYS A 199 5.76 -13.03 9.84
CA LYS A 199 4.81 -14.17 9.75
C LYS A 199 4.03 -14.36 11.05
N SER A 200 3.60 -13.27 11.68
CA SER A 200 2.98 -13.25 13.00
C SER A 200 2.12 -12.01 13.17
N GLN A 201 1.10 -12.11 14.02
CA GLN A 201 0.23 -10.98 14.35
C GLN A 201 0.97 -9.96 15.23
N PRO A 202 0.84 -8.64 14.97
CA PRO A 202 1.27 -7.61 15.90
C PRO A 202 0.43 -7.68 17.18
N VAL A 203 1.04 -7.46 18.35
CA VAL A 203 0.36 -7.55 19.65
C VAL A 203 0.41 -6.25 20.44
N SER A 204 1.47 -5.47 20.31
CA SER A 204 1.58 -4.18 21.01
C SER A 204 2.38 -3.17 20.19
N VAL A 205 2.07 -1.89 20.41
CA VAL A 205 2.72 -0.75 19.75
C VAL A 205 3.10 0.31 20.76
N TYR A 206 4.33 0.82 20.66
CA TYR A 206 4.74 2.07 21.27
C TYR A 206 5.25 3.04 20.22
N ALA A 207 4.82 4.30 20.27
CA ALA A 207 5.23 5.30 19.32
C ALA A 207 5.49 6.67 19.97
N SER A 208 6.41 7.42 19.36
CA SER A 208 6.67 8.84 19.62
C SER A 208 6.80 9.56 18.29
N GLY A 209 6.07 10.66 18.10
CA GLY A 209 6.06 11.39 16.85
C GLY A 209 5.40 12.76 16.99
N SER A 210 5.60 13.61 16.00
CA SER A 210 5.18 15.01 16.03
C SER A 210 4.99 15.57 14.61
N GLN A 211 4.43 16.78 14.53
CA GLN A 211 4.51 17.66 13.38
C GLN A 211 5.46 18.80 13.74
N ASP A 212 6.70 18.76 13.25
CA ASP A 212 7.76 19.67 13.70
C ASP A 212 8.27 20.62 12.60
N VAL A 213 8.16 20.24 11.32
CA VAL A 213 8.79 20.95 10.22
C VAL A 213 7.81 21.28 9.09
N ASN A 214 7.01 20.30 8.64
CA ASN A 214 6.18 20.44 7.46
C ASN A 214 4.78 20.95 7.79
N HIS A 215 4.22 21.76 6.88
CA HIS A 215 2.81 22.18 6.86
C HIS A 215 2.37 22.99 8.10
N LEU A 216 3.31 23.56 8.90
CA LEU A 216 3.03 24.29 10.14
C LEU A 216 2.22 25.57 9.92
N ASP A 217 2.44 26.23 8.78
CA ASP A 217 1.79 27.48 8.41
C ASP A 217 0.61 27.31 7.45
N GLU A 218 0.29 26.04 7.10
CA GLU A 218 -0.81 25.75 6.18
C GLU A 218 -2.15 25.83 6.90
N ILE A 219 -3.07 26.64 6.34
CA ILE A 219 -4.45 26.80 6.83
C ILE A 219 -5.40 26.58 5.66
N TYR A 220 -6.39 25.73 5.85
CA TYR A 220 -7.41 25.36 4.88
C TYR A 220 -8.80 25.55 5.52
N ASP A 221 -9.63 26.45 5.00
CA ASP A 221 -10.95 26.78 5.54
C ASP A 221 -10.92 27.06 7.05
N GLY A 222 -9.86 27.74 7.52
CA GLY A 222 -9.68 28.10 8.94
C GLY A 222 -9.12 26.98 9.82
N ALA A 223 -8.91 25.78 9.30
CA ALA A 223 -8.28 24.66 10.01
C ALA A 223 -6.79 24.51 9.64
N ARG A 224 -5.94 24.21 10.61
CA ARG A 224 -4.54 23.86 10.38
C ARG A 224 -4.42 22.39 10.02
N SER A 225 -3.40 22.08 9.20
CA SER A 225 -2.97 20.70 8.95
C SER A 225 -2.63 20.01 10.27
N ASP A 226 -3.04 18.73 10.43
CA ASP A 226 -2.86 17.95 11.66
C ASP A 226 -2.13 16.60 11.42
N ILE A 227 -1.40 16.50 10.29
CA ILE A 227 -0.63 15.30 9.93
C ILE A 227 0.78 15.36 10.50
N LEU A 228 1.22 14.24 11.10
CA LEU A 228 2.59 14.11 11.59
C LEU A 228 3.59 14.10 10.44
N ASP A 229 4.80 14.59 10.67
CA ASP A 229 5.90 14.56 9.70
C ASP A 229 7.11 13.74 10.14
N ASN A 230 7.09 13.24 11.39
CA ASN A 230 8.10 12.30 11.89
C ASN A 230 7.52 11.38 12.97
N ALA A 231 8.08 10.18 13.08
CA ALA A 231 7.77 9.27 14.18
C ALA A 231 8.81 8.13 14.30
N TYR A 232 8.99 7.65 15.54
CA TYR A 232 9.52 6.32 15.82
C TYR A 232 8.38 5.43 16.31
N VAL A 233 8.28 4.23 15.73
CA VAL A 233 7.26 3.25 16.13
C VAL A 233 7.94 1.91 16.41
N VAL A 234 7.63 1.29 17.54
CA VAL A 234 8.05 -0.06 17.90
C VAL A 234 6.83 -0.96 17.93
N VAL A 235 6.93 -2.14 17.30
CA VAL A 235 5.86 -3.13 17.21
C VAL A 235 6.37 -4.46 17.74
N ASP A 236 5.70 -5.03 18.73
CA ASP A 236 5.95 -6.40 19.17
C ASP A 236 4.99 -7.37 18.49
N PHE A 237 5.51 -8.51 18.07
CA PHE A 237 4.75 -9.58 17.42
C PHE A 237 4.58 -10.79 18.33
N ALA A 238 3.50 -11.55 18.17
CA ALA A 238 3.16 -12.69 19.03
C ALA A 238 4.25 -13.78 19.10
N ASN A 239 5.03 -13.96 18.04
CA ASN A 239 6.15 -14.90 18.01
C ASN A 239 7.47 -14.34 18.59
N GLY A 240 7.45 -13.13 19.19
CA GLY A 240 8.59 -12.48 19.80
C GLY A 240 9.51 -11.69 18.84
N VAL A 241 9.15 -11.59 17.55
CA VAL A 241 9.79 -10.64 16.62
C VAL A 241 9.48 -9.21 17.04
N ARG A 242 10.44 -8.30 16.86
CA ARG A 242 10.29 -6.85 17.11
C ARG A 242 10.47 -6.07 15.84
N GLY A 243 9.49 -5.23 15.52
CA GLY A 243 9.53 -4.28 14.42
C GLY A 243 9.86 -2.87 14.92
N MET A 244 10.55 -2.08 14.08
CA MET A 244 10.77 -0.65 14.31
C MET A 244 10.57 0.10 12.99
N LEU A 245 9.85 1.22 13.05
CA LEU A 245 9.77 2.20 11.98
C LEU A 245 10.45 3.50 12.43
N ASP A 246 11.32 4.04 11.58
CA ASP A 246 11.98 5.34 11.67
C ASP A 246 11.48 6.20 10.51
N LEU A 247 10.51 7.09 10.78
CA LEU A 247 9.86 7.95 9.79
C LEU A 247 10.36 9.39 9.89
N SER A 248 10.83 9.95 8.77
CA SER A 248 11.00 11.40 8.58
C SER A 248 10.51 11.83 7.20
N MET A 249 9.59 12.82 7.18
CA MET A 249 9.04 13.41 5.96
C MET A 249 9.70 14.76 5.61
N PHE A 250 10.90 15.02 6.13
CA PHE A 250 11.71 16.21 5.85
C PHE A 250 13.21 15.86 5.72
N ALA A 251 13.46 14.71 5.09
CA ALA A 251 14.80 14.14 4.91
C ALA A 251 15.11 13.90 3.42
N GLU A 252 14.83 14.91 2.58
CA GLU A 252 15.01 14.86 1.11
C GLU A 252 16.47 14.61 0.70
N GLY A 253 17.41 14.88 1.61
CA GLY A 253 18.84 14.62 1.38
C GLY A 253 19.27 13.17 1.62
N SER A 254 18.35 12.26 1.88
CA SER A 254 18.66 10.85 2.05
C SER A 254 19.06 10.20 0.73
N ARG A 255 20.10 9.37 0.76
CA ARG A 255 20.51 8.58 -0.40
C ARG A 255 19.50 7.50 -0.73
N ASN A 256 18.96 6.85 0.31
CA ASN A 256 17.85 5.93 0.21
C ASN A 256 16.65 6.50 0.97
N GLU A 257 15.50 6.53 0.29
CA GLU A 257 14.23 6.91 0.91
C GLU A 257 13.70 5.79 1.80
N GLN A 258 13.82 4.53 1.34
CA GLN A 258 13.43 3.36 2.11
C GLN A 258 14.64 2.46 2.36
N GLU A 259 14.79 2.05 3.60
CA GLU A 259 15.76 1.04 4.02
C GLU A 259 15.03 -0.01 4.87
N ILE A 260 15.07 -1.28 4.44
CA ILE A 260 14.50 -2.39 5.19
C ILE A 260 15.64 -3.27 5.67
N CYS A 261 15.69 -3.54 6.97
CA CYS A 261 16.70 -4.38 7.59
C CYS A 261 16.04 -5.51 8.38
N VAL A 262 16.36 -6.76 8.06
CA VAL A 262 15.91 -7.94 8.77
C VAL A 262 17.11 -8.64 9.41
N VAL A 263 17.01 -8.90 10.71
CA VAL A 263 18.04 -9.63 11.46
C VAL A 263 17.45 -10.92 12.00
N GLY A 264 18.00 -12.03 11.52
CA GLY A 264 17.63 -13.34 12.02
C GLY A 264 18.77 -14.03 12.77
N SER A 265 18.53 -15.28 13.19
CA SER A 265 19.50 -16.06 13.95
C SER A 265 20.77 -16.43 13.16
N LYS A 266 20.72 -16.44 11.82
CA LYS A 266 21.82 -16.85 10.93
C LYS A 266 22.38 -15.72 10.05
N ALA A 267 21.55 -14.75 9.68
CA ALA A 267 21.96 -13.68 8.77
C ALA A 267 21.22 -12.37 9.04
N LYS A 268 21.80 -11.28 8.53
CA LYS A 268 21.16 -9.97 8.33
C LYS A 268 20.94 -9.78 6.84
N ILE A 269 19.76 -9.27 6.46
CA ILE A 269 19.43 -8.86 5.09
C ILE A 269 19.00 -7.40 5.11
N GLU A 270 19.45 -6.64 4.12
CA GLU A 270 19.10 -5.24 3.94
C GLU A 270 18.59 -5.02 2.51
N ALA A 271 17.53 -4.25 2.35
CA ALA A 271 17.03 -3.74 1.07
C ALA A 271 17.07 -2.22 1.08
N LEU A 272 17.66 -1.62 0.05
CA LEU A 272 17.93 -0.19 -0.07
C LEU A 272 17.28 0.38 -1.33
N MET A 273 16.42 1.36 -1.19
CA MET A 273 15.66 1.98 -2.27
C MET A 273 15.82 3.51 -2.26
N PRO A 274 16.11 4.19 -3.36
CA PRO A 274 16.05 3.70 -4.74
C PRO A 274 17.36 3.09 -5.30
N GLU A 275 18.41 2.91 -4.50
CA GLU A 275 19.65 2.29 -5.02
C GLU A 275 19.44 0.88 -5.58
N SER A 276 18.30 0.24 -5.27
CA SER A 276 17.95 -1.12 -5.71
C SER A 276 19.00 -2.17 -5.33
N ILE A 277 19.46 -2.10 -4.09
CA ILE A 277 20.48 -2.99 -3.56
C ILE A 277 19.91 -3.89 -2.47
N VAL A 278 20.27 -5.17 -2.51
CA VAL A 278 20.07 -6.12 -1.41
C VAL A 278 21.42 -6.57 -0.89
N ARG A 279 21.62 -6.51 0.45
CA ARG A 279 22.82 -6.99 1.13
C ARG A 279 22.47 -8.16 2.02
N ILE A 280 23.30 -9.21 1.95
CA ILE A 280 23.18 -10.41 2.79
C ILE A 280 24.48 -10.63 3.54
N GLY A 281 24.44 -10.53 4.87
CA GLY A 281 25.56 -10.80 5.75
C GLY A 281 25.31 -12.01 6.63
N ARG A 282 25.95 -13.15 6.36
CA ARG A 282 25.85 -14.37 7.17
C ARG A 282 26.72 -14.25 8.42
N ARG A 283 26.23 -14.66 9.58
CA ARG A 283 26.98 -14.60 10.85
C ARG A 283 28.30 -15.36 10.80
N GLU A 284 28.31 -16.53 10.17
CA GLU A 284 29.49 -17.38 10.02
C GLU A 284 30.62 -16.75 9.19
N SER A 285 30.25 -15.91 8.21
CA SER A 285 31.20 -15.25 7.32
C SER A 285 31.67 -13.88 7.84
N GLY A 286 31.05 -13.36 8.88
CA GLY A 286 31.36 -12.06 9.45
C GLY A 286 31.27 -10.90 8.46
N ARG A 287 31.86 -9.74 8.81
CA ARG A 287 31.77 -8.51 7.99
C ARG A 287 32.32 -8.66 6.57
N GLN A 288 33.38 -9.44 6.38
CA GLN A 288 34.03 -9.60 5.08
C GLN A 288 33.22 -10.48 4.11
N GLY A 289 32.26 -11.26 4.62
CA GLY A 289 31.40 -12.12 3.83
C GLY A 289 30.04 -11.50 3.48
N VAL A 290 29.88 -10.17 3.61
CA VAL A 290 28.68 -9.47 3.16
C VAL A 290 28.65 -9.44 1.64
N ILE A 291 27.56 -9.97 1.06
CA ILE A 291 27.31 -9.97 -0.38
C ILE A 291 26.34 -8.84 -0.68
N GLU A 292 26.69 -7.98 -1.63
CA GLU A 292 25.83 -6.93 -2.15
C GLU A 292 25.41 -7.30 -3.57
N THR A 293 24.12 -7.22 -3.85
CA THR A 293 23.53 -7.54 -5.15
C THR A 293 22.63 -6.38 -5.58
N MET A 294 22.84 -5.87 -6.77
CA MET A 294 21.91 -4.94 -7.41
C MET A 294 20.71 -5.74 -7.93
N VAL A 295 19.51 -5.32 -7.55
CA VAL A 295 18.27 -5.96 -7.98
C VAL A 295 17.62 -5.06 -9.02
N SER A 296 17.81 -5.38 -10.30
CA SER A 296 17.18 -4.67 -11.39
C SER A 296 15.79 -5.24 -11.67
N GLN A 297 14.82 -4.38 -11.94
CA GLN A 297 13.58 -4.79 -12.57
C GLN A 297 13.81 -5.11 -14.05
N THR A 298 12.96 -5.95 -14.63
CA THR A 298 13.01 -6.23 -16.08
C THR A 298 12.66 -4.96 -16.86
N SER A 299 13.15 -4.85 -18.11
CA SER A 299 12.97 -3.68 -18.98
C SER A 299 11.50 -3.33 -19.26
N ASP A 300 10.60 -4.29 -19.10
CA ASP A 300 9.19 -4.18 -19.49
C ASP A 300 8.31 -3.60 -18.38
N VAL A 301 8.87 -3.38 -17.18
CA VAL A 301 8.15 -2.82 -16.02
C VAL A 301 8.04 -1.30 -16.16
N VAL A 302 6.82 -0.77 -16.07
CA VAL A 302 6.57 0.67 -15.98
C VAL A 302 7.04 1.18 -14.62
N GLN A 303 8.01 2.08 -14.61
CA GLN A 303 8.69 2.50 -13.37
C GLN A 303 7.78 3.26 -12.40
N GLY A 304 6.94 4.17 -12.87
CA GLY A 304 5.99 4.92 -12.05
C GLY A 304 6.56 5.55 -10.78
N PHE A 305 5.67 5.85 -9.82
CA PHE A 305 6.06 6.48 -8.55
C PHE A 305 6.78 5.55 -7.55
N HIS A 306 6.55 4.23 -7.65
CA HIS A 306 7.05 3.23 -6.70
C HIS A 306 7.99 2.21 -7.39
N GLY A 307 8.76 2.70 -8.39
CA GLY A 307 9.77 1.89 -9.06
C GLY A 307 9.20 0.62 -9.71
N GLY A 308 7.96 0.68 -10.23
CA GLY A 308 7.31 -0.43 -10.91
C GLY A 308 6.51 -1.39 -10.02
N ALA A 309 6.42 -1.13 -8.73
CA ALA A 309 5.66 -1.98 -7.81
C ALA A 309 4.18 -2.09 -8.18
N SER A 310 3.52 -0.97 -8.50
CA SER A 310 2.13 -0.96 -8.93
C SER A 310 1.89 -1.75 -10.23
N TYR A 311 2.86 -1.73 -11.17
CA TYR A 311 2.80 -2.57 -12.37
C TYR A 311 2.83 -4.05 -12.03
N LEU A 312 3.78 -4.46 -11.17
CA LEU A 312 3.94 -5.85 -10.74
C LEU A 312 2.74 -6.35 -9.91
N GLU A 313 2.17 -5.47 -9.10
CA GLU A 313 0.94 -5.75 -8.35
C GLU A 313 -0.23 -6.06 -9.30
N HIS A 314 -0.43 -5.26 -10.34
CA HIS A 314 -1.45 -5.55 -11.36
C HIS A 314 -1.18 -6.87 -12.08
N CYS A 315 0.07 -7.19 -12.39
CA CYS A 315 0.44 -8.48 -12.98
C CYS A 315 0.07 -9.64 -12.04
N ALA A 316 0.37 -9.51 -10.74
CA ALA A 316 0.06 -10.54 -9.75
C ALA A 316 -1.45 -10.72 -9.57
N MET A 317 -2.22 -9.62 -9.51
CA MET A 317 -3.68 -9.68 -9.45
C MET A 317 -4.27 -10.31 -10.72
N GLN A 318 -3.79 -9.93 -11.92
CA GLN A 318 -4.23 -10.52 -13.18
C GLN A 318 -4.00 -12.04 -13.22
N GLU A 319 -2.84 -12.48 -12.71
CA GLU A 319 -2.51 -13.91 -12.64
C GLU A 319 -3.44 -14.64 -11.66
N ALA A 320 -3.71 -14.06 -10.47
CA ALA A 320 -4.66 -14.62 -9.52
C ALA A 320 -6.06 -14.78 -10.15
N ILE A 321 -6.56 -13.78 -10.86
CA ILE A 321 -7.84 -13.83 -11.56
C ILE A 321 -7.85 -14.94 -12.64
N LYS A 322 -6.81 -15.01 -13.48
CA LYS A 322 -6.73 -16.00 -14.57
C LYS A 322 -6.65 -17.44 -14.07
N GLN A 323 -5.98 -17.65 -12.95
CA GLN A 323 -5.81 -18.99 -12.36
C GLN A 323 -6.91 -19.36 -11.35
N GLY A 324 -7.80 -18.43 -11.00
CA GLY A 324 -8.82 -18.64 -9.97
C GLY A 324 -8.22 -18.81 -8.57
N LEU A 325 -7.11 -18.10 -8.28
CA LEU A 325 -6.46 -18.09 -6.98
C LEU A 325 -7.11 -17.04 -6.07
N GLU A 326 -6.89 -17.20 -4.76
CA GLU A 326 -7.24 -16.18 -3.77
C GLU A 326 -6.38 -14.91 -3.93
N SER A 327 -6.81 -13.82 -3.31
CA SER A 327 -6.06 -12.57 -3.28
C SER A 327 -4.71 -12.76 -2.59
N GLY A 328 -3.64 -12.29 -3.22
CA GLY A 328 -2.29 -12.26 -2.61
C GLY A 328 -2.10 -11.15 -1.58
N VAL A 329 -3.01 -10.16 -1.56
CA VAL A 329 -3.05 -9.05 -0.57
C VAL A 329 -4.49 -8.87 -0.13
N THR A 330 -4.81 -9.35 1.07
CA THR A 330 -6.18 -9.48 1.57
C THR A 330 -6.70 -8.22 2.27
N LEU A 331 -8.00 -8.15 2.51
CA LEU A 331 -8.60 -7.11 3.36
C LEU A 331 -8.09 -7.21 4.81
N GLU A 332 -7.78 -8.41 5.30
CA GLU A 332 -7.19 -8.65 6.61
C GLU A 332 -5.77 -8.07 6.71
N ASP A 333 -4.96 -8.18 5.66
CA ASP A 333 -3.64 -7.50 5.59
C ASP A 333 -3.83 -5.97 5.69
N GLY A 334 -4.80 -5.44 4.95
CA GLY A 334 -5.18 -4.02 5.01
C GLY A 334 -5.62 -3.60 6.42
N LEU A 335 -6.48 -4.39 7.06
CA LEU A 335 -6.95 -4.14 8.44
C LEU A 335 -5.78 -4.11 9.43
N LEU A 336 -4.88 -5.10 9.41
CA LEU A 336 -3.75 -5.16 10.33
C LEU A 336 -2.80 -3.97 10.15
N SER A 337 -2.53 -3.57 8.92
CA SER A 337 -1.68 -2.42 8.62
C SER A 337 -2.27 -1.12 9.17
N VAL A 338 -3.58 -0.94 9.05
CA VAL A 338 -4.33 0.20 9.62
C VAL A 338 -4.36 0.12 11.16
N ALA A 339 -4.56 -1.07 11.73
CA ALA A 339 -4.62 -1.26 13.19
C ALA A 339 -3.30 -0.85 13.86
N VAL A 340 -2.15 -1.24 13.29
CA VAL A 340 -0.83 -0.81 13.80
C VAL A 340 -0.67 0.71 13.70
N GLY A 341 -1.07 1.32 12.57
CA GLY A 341 -1.02 2.76 12.39
C GLY A 341 -1.91 3.52 13.38
N GLN A 342 -3.13 3.04 13.61
CA GLN A 342 -4.07 3.62 14.58
C GLN A 342 -3.56 3.45 16.02
N ALA A 343 -3.03 2.28 16.38
CA ALA A 343 -2.40 2.03 17.68
C ALA A 343 -1.21 2.96 17.90
N ALA A 344 -0.39 3.21 16.87
CA ALA A 344 0.74 4.12 16.97
C ALA A 344 0.29 5.57 17.20
N HIS A 345 -0.74 6.05 16.52
CA HIS A 345 -1.33 7.37 16.78
C HIS A 345 -1.87 7.48 18.22
N LEU A 346 -2.57 6.45 18.70
CA LEU A 346 -3.07 6.41 20.08
C LEU A 346 -1.92 6.39 21.10
N SER A 347 -0.86 5.61 20.81
CA SER A 347 0.34 5.56 21.67
C SER A 347 1.01 6.93 21.79
N ILE A 348 1.12 7.70 20.70
CA ILE A 348 1.65 9.08 20.74
C ILE A 348 0.77 9.98 21.59
N ALA A 349 -0.56 9.92 21.41
CA ALA A 349 -1.51 10.76 22.13
C ALA A 349 -1.54 10.47 23.64
N GLU A 350 -1.52 9.21 24.02
CA GLU A 350 -1.65 8.76 25.43
C GLU A 350 -0.30 8.48 26.10
N LYS A 351 0.82 8.51 25.36
CA LYS A 351 2.19 8.28 25.87
C LYS A 351 2.35 6.94 26.59
N ARG A 352 1.74 5.89 26.04
CA ARG A 352 1.79 4.53 26.58
C ARG A 352 1.90 3.48 25.47
N ILE A 353 2.18 2.24 25.87
CA ILE A 353 2.02 1.07 25.03
C ILE A 353 0.50 0.85 24.78
N VAL A 354 0.14 0.56 23.53
CA VAL A 354 -1.22 0.22 23.11
C VAL A 354 -1.22 -1.22 22.65
N LEU A 355 -2.16 -2.03 23.13
CA LEU A 355 -2.38 -3.40 22.66
C LEU A 355 -3.20 -3.38 21.36
N ILE A 356 -2.87 -4.24 20.42
CA ILE A 356 -3.63 -4.31 19.16
C ILE A 356 -5.07 -4.75 19.41
N ASP A 357 -5.31 -5.61 20.38
CA ASP A 357 -6.67 -6.03 20.77
C ASP A 357 -7.53 -4.84 21.28
N GLU A 358 -6.92 -3.79 21.88
CA GLU A 358 -7.65 -2.56 22.25
C GLU A 358 -8.20 -1.83 21.01
N ILE A 359 -7.55 -2.00 19.87
CA ILE A 359 -7.91 -1.33 18.61
C ILE A 359 -8.88 -2.17 17.80
N LEU A 360 -8.72 -3.48 17.83
CA LEU A 360 -9.55 -4.42 17.06
C LEU A 360 -10.91 -4.67 17.72
N GLY A 361 -11.03 -4.54 19.06
CA GLY A 361 -12.24 -4.73 19.84
C GLY A 361 -12.44 -6.18 20.34
#